data_10bf484e0528a5360cbb041c35252b1c
#
_entry.id   10bf484e0528a5360cbb041c35252b1c
#
_cell.length_a   1.000
_cell.length_b   1.000
_cell.length_c   1.000
_cell.angle_alpha   90.00
_cell.angle_beta   90.00
_cell.angle_gamma   90.00
#
_symmetry.space_group_name_H-M   'P 1'
#
loop_
_entity.id
_entity.type
_entity.pdbx_description
1 polymer ?
#
loop_
_entity_poly.entity_id
_entity_poly.type
_entity_poly.pdbx_seq_one_letter_code
_entity_poly.pdbx_strand_id
1 'polypeptide(L)'
;MNKGLLKLFRPKRASKVSIVPPVPGTQREGIAVVAIMRNEAANICDWLKFHKLAGVRNFILYDNGSQDNTIEVARSVHGIDINVIPWQLNATTVKAGIFLPPQIIAYCHAISCFGHKYRWMSFIDIDEYLVPKSKMNLHECLAPLSDFSNVSLPWVMFGPNGHKVPPTKAIPYAYTQASNNMEGPLLNFKCIVDPCKVKTVSVHKFETLDMGGNTANDLGIIAENKRRTSPDFISTSNLQLNHYYTKSKQDLVHKINSGAISGANQTQRSQAIMLKLRLIEQNSYFNEDAVQFLKRHKINTTEEFQRDL
;
A
#
# COMPACT_ATOMS: atom_id res chain seq x y z
N MET A 1 39.41 -17.68 29.35
CA MET A 1 38.17 -16.96 29.64
C MET A 1 37.33 -16.88 28.35
N ASN A 2 36.31 -17.75 28.27
CA ASN A 2 35.45 -17.89 27.10
C ASN A 2 34.53 -16.66 26.98
N LYS A 3 34.74 -15.84 25.96
CA LYS A 3 33.72 -14.86 25.52
C LYS A 3 32.65 -15.64 24.78
N GLY A 4 31.65 -16.09 25.54
CA GLY A 4 30.45 -16.69 24.96
C GLY A 4 29.76 -15.72 24.01
N LEU A 5 29.62 -16.10 22.73
CA LEU A 5 28.78 -15.44 21.75
C LEU A 5 27.33 -15.45 22.27
N LEU A 6 26.88 -14.36 22.82
CA LEU A 6 25.45 -14.06 22.92
C LEU A 6 24.91 -13.92 21.48
N LYS A 7 24.51 -15.03 20.86
CA LYS A 7 23.64 -15.01 19.71
C LYS A 7 22.35 -14.32 20.19
N LEU A 8 22.18 -13.04 19.86
CA LEU A 8 20.91 -12.33 19.98
C LEU A 8 19.87 -13.13 19.21
N PHE A 9 19.10 -13.96 19.91
CA PHE A 9 17.96 -14.68 19.37
C PHE A 9 16.94 -13.62 18.93
N ARG A 10 16.90 -13.29 17.62
CA ARG A 10 15.79 -12.49 17.09
C ARG A 10 14.51 -13.33 17.23
N PRO A 11 13.46 -12.79 17.83
CA PRO A 11 12.20 -13.52 17.91
C PRO A 11 11.75 -13.90 16.49
N LYS A 12 11.26 -15.12 16.33
CA LYS A 12 10.61 -15.53 15.09
C LYS A 12 9.49 -14.53 14.82
N ARG A 13 9.32 -14.18 13.55
CA ARG A 13 8.29 -13.21 13.11
C ARG A 13 7.20 -13.93 12.34
N ALA A 14 5.93 -13.65 12.67
CA ALA A 14 4.82 -14.11 11.87
C ALA A 14 4.85 -13.42 10.49
N SER A 15 4.78 -14.21 9.44
CA SER A 15 4.66 -13.71 8.05
C SER A 15 3.21 -13.65 7.58
N LYS A 16 2.33 -14.41 8.23
CA LYS A 16 0.89 -14.45 7.98
C LYS A 16 0.13 -14.84 9.25
N VAL A 17 -1.15 -14.46 9.32
CA VAL A 17 -2.09 -14.78 10.40
C VAL A 17 -3.38 -15.28 9.79
N SER A 18 -3.94 -16.35 10.36
CA SER A 18 -5.27 -16.84 9.99
C SER A 18 -6.34 -16.14 10.81
N ILE A 19 -7.45 -15.83 10.16
CA ILE A 19 -8.64 -15.21 10.77
C ILE A 19 -9.90 -15.97 10.32
N VAL A 20 -10.97 -15.76 11.05
CA VAL A 20 -12.33 -16.11 10.60
C VAL A 20 -12.88 -14.85 9.90
N PRO A 21 -13.28 -14.94 8.63
CA PRO A 21 -13.82 -13.78 7.92
C PRO A 21 -15.16 -13.35 8.55
N PRO A 22 -15.46 -12.04 8.54
CA PRO A 22 -16.74 -11.55 9.04
C PRO A 22 -17.91 -12.01 8.15
N VAL A 23 -19.08 -12.18 8.75
CA VAL A 23 -20.32 -12.43 8.00
C VAL A 23 -20.66 -11.18 7.19
N PRO A 24 -20.98 -11.31 5.89
CA PRO A 24 -21.36 -10.16 5.07
C PRO A 24 -22.57 -9.42 5.62
N GLY A 25 -22.50 -8.09 5.66
CA GLY A 25 -23.66 -7.26 5.92
C GLY A 25 -24.66 -7.27 4.74
N THR A 26 -25.89 -6.86 5.01
CA THR A 26 -26.99 -6.87 4.02
C THR A 26 -26.82 -5.86 2.87
N GLN A 27 -26.11 -4.75 3.14
CA GLN A 27 -25.88 -3.67 2.17
C GLN A 27 -24.38 -3.38 2.04
N ARG A 28 -23.65 -4.41 1.67
CA ARG A 28 -22.20 -4.35 1.52
C ARG A 28 -21.82 -3.82 0.14
N GLU A 29 -21.21 -2.65 0.09
CA GLU A 29 -20.83 -2.01 -1.17
C GLU A 29 -19.51 -1.24 -1.08
N GLY A 30 -19.04 -0.74 -2.22
CA GLY A 30 -17.89 0.16 -2.30
C GLY A 30 -16.56 -0.48 -1.94
N ILE A 31 -15.57 0.39 -1.80
CA ILE A 31 -14.20 0.05 -1.44
C ILE A 31 -13.76 0.87 -0.23
N ALA A 32 -13.16 0.20 0.78
CA ALA A 32 -12.40 0.86 1.83
C ALA A 32 -10.90 0.71 1.60
N VAL A 33 -10.13 1.75 1.87
CA VAL A 33 -8.67 1.71 1.85
C VAL A 33 -8.15 1.66 3.28
N VAL A 34 -7.25 0.70 3.53
CA VAL A 34 -6.64 0.44 4.84
C VAL A 34 -5.16 0.73 4.77
N ALA A 35 -4.66 1.59 5.63
CA ALA A 35 -3.24 1.90 5.73
C ALA A 35 -2.77 1.96 7.18
N ILE A 36 -1.51 1.59 7.42
CA ILE A 36 -0.80 1.92 8.65
C ILE A 36 0.16 3.06 8.35
N MET A 37 0.17 4.10 9.19
CA MET A 37 0.90 5.32 8.94
C MET A 37 1.69 5.77 10.17
N ARG A 38 2.74 6.56 9.94
CA ARG A 38 3.48 7.25 10.98
C ARG A 38 4.25 8.43 10.39
N ASN A 39 3.99 9.64 10.86
CA ASN A 39 4.66 10.88 10.43
C ASN A 39 4.53 11.10 8.91
N GLU A 40 3.29 11.09 8.42
CA GLU A 40 2.96 11.25 6.99
C GLU A 40 2.27 12.60 6.68
N ALA A 41 2.40 13.61 7.54
CA ALA A 41 1.75 14.92 7.36
C ALA A 41 2.01 15.54 5.98
N ALA A 42 3.22 15.36 5.44
CA ALA A 42 3.59 15.90 4.12
C ALA A 42 2.93 15.17 2.93
N ASN A 43 2.39 13.96 3.12
CA ASN A 43 1.95 13.09 2.03
C ASN A 43 0.46 12.74 2.11
N ILE A 44 -0.10 12.67 3.32
CA ILE A 44 -1.42 12.09 3.57
C ILE A 44 -2.54 12.86 2.86
N CYS A 45 -2.43 14.19 2.73
CA CYS A 45 -3.43 15.01 2.07
C CYS A 45 -3.55 14.67 0.58
N ASP A 46 -2.44 14.67 -0.15
CA ASP A 46 -2.41 14.31 -1.58
C ASP A 46 -2.91 12.88 -1.81
N TRP A 47 -2.50 11.96 -0.94
CA TRP A 47 -2.90 10.57 -1.00
C TRP A 47 -4.41 10.39 -0.81
N LEU A 48 -5.01 11.04 0.19
CA LEU A 48 -6.45 11.00 0.45
C LEU A 48 -7.25 11.64 -0.69
N LYS A 49 -6.83 12.83 -1.16
CA LYS A 49 -7.48 13.54 -2.27
C LYS A 49 -7.46 12.71 -3.56
N PHE A 50 -6.33 12.09 -3.89
CA PHE A 50 -6.20 11.23 -5.07
C PHE A 50 -7.17 10.04 -5.00
N HIS A 51 -7.18 9.32 -3.89
CA HIS A 51 -8.08 8.17 -3.74
C HIS A 51 -9.55 8.57 -3.62
N LYS A 52 -9.86 9.76 -3.09
CA LYS A 52 -11.21 10.34 -3.14
C LYS A 52 -11.68 10.53 -4.59
N LEU A 53 -10.84 11.09 -5.45
CA LEU A 53 -11.11 11.20 -6.89
C LEU A 53 -11.27 9.82 -7.54
N ALA A 54 -10.45 8.85 -7.14
CA ALA A 54 -10.56 7.47 -7.59
C ALA A 54 -11.81 6.73 -7.07
N GLY A 55 -12.69 7.40 -6.32
CA GLY A 55 -13.97 6.86 -5.87
C GLY A 55 -13.95 6.25 -4.46
N VAL A 56 -12.85 6.31 -3.74
CA VAL A 56 -12.79 5.86 -2.35
C VAL A 56 -13.48 6.88 -1.45
N ARG A 57 -14.37 6.38 -0.58
CA ARG A 57 -15.07 7.22 0.40
C ARG A 57 -14.75 6.84 1.84
N ASN A 58 -14.15 5.68 2.07
CA ASN A 58 -13.90 5.14 3.39
C ASN A 58 -12.42 4.80 3.58
N PHE A 59 -11.80 5.39 4.60
CA PHE A 59 -10.40 5.17 4.96
C PHE A 59 -10.31 4.68 6.40
N ILE A 60 -9.53 3.61 6.61
CA ILE A 60 -9.25 3.04 7.92
C ILE A 60 -7.74 3.17 8.13
N LEU A 61 -7.36 4.17 8.92
CA LEU A 61 -5.97 4.58 9.10
C LEU A 61 -5.49 4.17 10.50
N TYR A 62 -4.47 3.32 10.55
CA TYR A 62 -3.84 2.87 11.78
C TYR A 62 -2.64 3.76 12.07
N ASP A 63 -2.76 4.64 13.07
CA ASP A 63 -1.68 5.54 13.46
C ASP A 63 -0.69 4.84 14.41
N ASN A 64 0.50 4.57 13.90
CA ASN A 64 1.58 3.94 14.65
C ASN A 64 2.41 4.95 15.46
N GLY A 65 1.74 5.91 16.09
CA GLY A 65 2.33 6.91 16.97
C GLY A 65 3.00 8.05 16.21
N SER A 66 2.26 8.73 15.36
CA SER A 66 2.71 9.98 14.73
C SER A 66 2.99 11.05 15.77
N GLN A 67 4.04 11.82 15.53
CA GLN A 67 4.50 12.94 16.36
C GLN A 67 4.41 14.27 15.63
N ASP A 68 3.97 14.24 14.37
CA ASP A 68 3.67 15.40 13.55
C ASP A 68 2.14 15.59 13.44
N ASN A 69 1.68 16.52 12.62
CA ASN A 69 0.27 16.81 12.42
C ASN A 69 -0.42 15.90 11.38
N THR A 70 0.04 14.65 11.21
CA THR A 70 -0.54 13.66 10.27
C THR A 70 -2.04 13.51 10.46
N ILE A 71 -2.51 13.37 11.70
CA ILE A 71 -3.94 13.12 12.01
C ILE A 71 -4.79 14.34 11.68
N GLU A 72 -4.33 15.54 12.04
CA GLU A 72 -5.01 16.81 11.77
C GLU A 72 -5.14 17.04 10.27
N VAL A 73 -4.05 16.82 9.53
CA VAL A 73 -4.03 16.92 8.06
C VAL A 73 -4.96 15.90 7.42
N ALA A 74 -4.95 14.66 7.89
CA ALA A 74 -5.88 13.65 7.36
C ALA A 74 -7.34 14.08 7.54
N ARG A 75 -7.70 14.55 8.74
CA ARG A 75 -9.07 14.99 9.07
C ARG A 75 -9.51 16.27 8.35
N SER A 76 -8.61 17.05 7.81
CA SER A 76 -8.94 18.26 7.03
C SER A 76 -9.47 17.95 5.63
N VAL A 77 -9.35 16.72 5.14
CA VAL A 77 -9.90 16.32 3.83
C VAL A 77 -11.38 15.99 3.96
N HIS A 78 -12.23 16.84 3.39
CA HIS A 78 -13.68 16.70 3.46
C HIS A 78 -14.27 15.72 2.45
N GLY A 79 -15.52 15.29 2.67
CA GLY A 79 -16.29 14.42 1.75
C GLY A 79 -15.82 12.97 1.68
N ILE A 80 -15.12 12.53 2.70
CA ILE A 80 -14.71 11.13 2.94
C ILE A 80 -14.83 10.79 4.41
N ASP A 81 -15.03 9.50 4.72
CA ASP A 81 -15.06 8.98 6.07
C ASP A 81 -13.66 8.47 6.45
N ILE A 82 -13.09 9.03 7.51
CA ILE A 82 -11.76 8.66 7.99
C ILE A 82 -11.87 8.13 9.41
N ASN A 83 -11.58 6.84 9.57
CA ASN A 83 -11.42 6.20 10.87
C ASN A 83 -9.93 6.15 11.24
N VAL A 84 -9.47 7.00 12.15
CA VAL A 84 -8.12 6.95 12.69
C VAL A 84 -8.09 6.11 13.95
N ILE A 85 -7.31 5.05 13.96
CA ILE A 85 -7.18 4.08 15.04
C ILE A 85 -5.76 4.17 15.61
N PRO A 86 -5.57 4.54 16.89
CA PRO A 86 -4.26 4.49 17.53
C PRO A 86 -3.70 3.06 17.51
N TRP A 87 -2.44 2.90 17.05
CA TRP A 87 -1.90 1.56 16.76
C TRP A 87 -0.44 1.38 17.15
N GLN A 88 -0.03 1.87 18.29
CA GLN A 88 1.32 1.63 18.84
C GLN A 88 1.43 0.20 19.40
N LEU A 89 1.26 -0.79 18.52
CA LEU A 89 1.24 -2.20 18.91
C LEU A 89 2.64 -2.82 18.86
N ASN A 90 3.05 -3.44 19.98
CA ASN A 90 4.20 -4.32 20.04
C ASN A 90 3.78 -5.61 20.73
N ALA A 91 3.50 -6.65 19.96
CA ALA A 91 2.93 -7.89 20.47
C ALA A 91 3.73 -9.12 20.05
N THR A 92 3.83 -10.07 20.97
CA THR A 92 4.41 -11.40 20.74
C THR A 92 3.49 -12.48 21.27
N THR A 93 3.57 -13.68 20.71
CA THR A 93 2.84 -14.84 21.25
C THR A 93 3.50 -15.30 22.55
N VAL A 94 2.68 -15.62 23.59
CA VAL A 94 3.16 -15.95 24.93
C VAL A 94 4.04 -17.21 24.96
N LYS A 95 3.61 -18.32 24.32
CA LYS A 95 4.35 -19.58 24.36
C LYS A 95 5.56 -19.63 23.44
N ALA A 96 5.44 -19.09 22.21
CA ALA A 96 6.45 -19.25 21.17
C ALA A 96 7.34 -18.01 21.00
N GLY A 97 7.04 -16.90 21.69
CA GLY A 97 7.76 -15.62 21.53
C GLY A 97 7.76 -15.10 20.09
N ILE A 98 6.75 -15.44 19.28
CA ILE A 98 6.67 -15.01 17.89
C ILE A 98 6.19 -13.58 17.85
N PHE A 99 7.00 -12.68 17.26
CA PHE A 99 6.61 -11.29 17.03
C PHE A 99 5.47 -11.21 16.00
N LEU A 100 4.42 -10.49 16.36
CA LEU A 100 3.27 -10.23 15.50
C LEU A 100 3.43 -8.84 14.88
N PRO A 101 3.69 -8.75 13.54
CA PRO A 101 3.89 -7.47 12.90
C PRO A 101 2.67 -6.56 13.04
N PRO A 102 2.83 -5.31 13.52
CA PRO A 102 1.72 -4.37 13.71
C PRO A 102 0.84 -4.21 12.46
N GLN A 103 1.44 -4.20 11.28
CA GLN A 103 0.73 -4.07 10.01
C GLN A 103 -0.17 -5.28 9.71
N ILE A 104 0.28 -6.51 9.95
CA ILE A 104 -0.57 -7.70 9.73
C ILE A 104 -1.74 -7.70 10.70
N ILE A 105 -1.50 -7.34 11.96
CA ILE A 105 -2.57 -7.30 12.98
C ILE A 105 -3.55 -6.16 12.70
N ALA A 106 -3.09 -5.00 12.21
CA ALA A 106 -3.96 -3.92 11.75
C ALA A 106 -4.88 -4.39 10.61
N TYR A 107 -4.34 -5.14 9.65
CA TYR A 107 -5.12 -5.69 8.54
C TYR A 107 -6.15 -6.73 9.01
N CYS A 108 -5.76 -7.62 9.94
CA CYS A 108 -6.70 -8.55 10.59
C CYS A 108 -7.82 -7.81 11.31
N HIS A 109 -7.49 -6.77 12.09
CA HIS A 109 -8.47 -5.94 12.80
C HIS A 109 -9.40 -5.22 11.80
N ALA A 110 -8.88 -4.61 10.75
CA ALA A 110 -9.68 -3.94 9.73
C ALA A 110 -10.70 -4.88 9.10
N ILE A 111 -10.27 -6.08 8.70
CA ILE A 111 -11.15 -7.09 8.11
C ILE A 111 -12.22 -7.52 9.10
N SER A 112 -11.83 -7.89 10.32
CA SER A 112 -12.76 -8.44 11.32
C SER A 112 -13.78 -7.42 11.79
N CYS A 113 -13.38 -6.15 11.98
CA CYS A 113 -14.25 -5.12 12.55
C CYS A 113 -15.07 -4.36 11.51
N PHE A 114 -14.55 -4.17 10.31
CA PHE A 114 -15.16 -3.30 9.31
C PHE A 114 -15.51 -4.03 8.01
N GLY A 115 -14.93 -5.22 7.75
CA GLY A 115 -15.05 -5.93 6.48
C GLY A 115 -16.49 -6.23 6.06
N HIS A 116 -17.39 -6.44 7.04
CA HIS A 116 -18.80 -6.73 6.79
C HIS A 116 -19.55 -5.61 6.03
N LYS A 117 -18.98 -4.39 5.98
CA LYS A 117 -19.60 -3.20 5.35
C LYS A 117 -19.22 -3.04 3.88
N TYR A 118 -18.09 -3.58 3.43
CA TYR A 118 -17.51 -3.26 2.14
C TYR A 118 -17.47 -4.46 1.21
N ARG A 119 -17.70 -4.20 -0.10
CA ARG A 119 -17.46 -5.21 -1.14
C ARG A 119 -15.98 -5.47 -1.31
N TRP A 120 -15.16 -4.41 -1.21
CA TRP A 120 -13.73 -4.46 -1.38
C TRP A 120 -12.98 -3.78 -0.24
N MET A 121 -11.84 -4.33 0.14
CA MET A 121 -10.84 -3.66 0.96
C MET A 121 -9.49 -3.69 0.25
N SER A 122 -8.84 -2.53 0.13
CA SER A 122 -7.48 -2.41 -0.37
C SER A 122 -6.51 -2.11 0.77
N PHE A 123 -5.36 -2.78 0.78
CA PHE A 123 -4.34 -2.66 1.82
C PHE A 123 -3.07 -2.10 1.20
N ILE A 124 -2.88 -0.78 1.32
CA ILE A 124 -1.77 -0.02 0.69
C ILE A 124 -1.09 0.89 1.70
N ASP A 125 0.14 1.31 1.37
CA ASP A 125 0.91 2.26 2.17
C ASP A 125 0.65 3.71 1.67
N ILE A 126 1.02 4.74 2.46
CA ILE A 126 0.74 6.15 2.11
C ILE A 126 1.56 6.64 0.90
N ASP A 127 2.58 5.92 0.50
CA ASP A 127 3.36 6.17 -0.71
C ASP A 127 2.91 5.33 -1.92
N GLU A 128 1.74 4.66 -1.82
CA GLU A 128 1.17 3.82 -2.87
C GLU A 128 -0.17 4.39 -3.37
N TYR A 129 -0.33 4.48 -4.71
CA TYR A 129 -1.49 5.09 -5.35
C TYR A 129 -2.16 4.12 -6.33
N LEU A 130 -3.46 3.87 -6.13
CA LEU A 130 -4.28 3.06 -7.04
C LEU A 130 -4.76 3.93 -8.21
N VAL A 131 -4.19 3.72 -9.38
CA VAL A 131 -4.41 4.56 -10.56
C VAL A 131 -5.31 3.87 -11.57
N PRO A 132 -6.58 4.30 -11.73
CA PRO A 132 -7.40 3.87 -12.87
C PRO A 132 -6.78 4.32 -14.19
N LYS A 133 -6.44 3.39 -15.09
CA LYS A 133 -5.74 3.73 -16.34
C LYS A 133 -6.66 4.39 -17.37
N SER A 134 -7.79 3.77 -17.66
CA SER A 134 -8.74 4.22 -18.70
C SER A 134 -10.13 4.55 -18.14
N LYS A 135 -10.38 4.27 -16.87
CA LYS A 135 -11.68 4.46 -16.22
C LYS A 135 -11.68 5.72 -15.36
N MET A 136 -12.88 6.18 -14.97
CA MET A 136 -13.04 7.34 -14.11
C MET A 136 -12.78 7.03 -12.64
N ASN A 137 -12.96 5.77 -12.22
CA ASN A 137 -12.82 5.40 -10.82
C ASN A 137 -12.50 3.91 -10.63
N LEU A 138 -12.20 3.52 -9.38
CA LEU A 138 -11.88 2.15 -9.00
C LEU A 138 -13.08 1.21 -9.14
N HIS A 139 -14.32 1.69 -8.95
CA HIS A 139 -15.51 0.85 -9.11
C HIS A 139 -15.63 0.32 -10.53
N GLU A 140 -15.38 1.19 -11.53
CA GLU A 140 -15.38 0.79 -12.92
C GLU A 140 -14.25 -0.19 -13.27
N CYS A 141 -13.08 -0.05 -12.63
CA CYS A 141 -11.96 -0.99 -12.79
C CYS A 141 -12.25 -2.36 -12.16
N LEU A 142 -12.93 -2.37 -11.01
CA LEU A 142 -13.21 -3.59 -10.24
C LEU A 142 -14.49 -4.31 -10.66
N ALA A 143 -15.41 -3.64 -11.37
CA ALA A 143 -16.66 -4.25 -11.82
C ALA A 143 -16.47 -5.54 -12.63
N PRO A 144 -15.54 -5.61 -13.61
CA PRO A 144 -15.26 -6.85 -14.35
C PRO A 144 -14.62 -7.95 -13.50
N LEU A 145 -14.13 -7.61 -12.30
CA LEU A 145 -13.44 -8.51 -11.38
C LEU A 145 -14.34 -8.96 -10.22
N SER A 146 -15.66 -8.73 -10.33
CA SER A 146 -16.64 -9.02 -9.27
C SER A 146 -16.68 -10.48 -8.83
N ASP A 147 -16.31 -11.41 -9.70
CA ASP A 147 -16.29 -12.85 -9.39
C ASP A 147 -15.06 -13.29 -8.59
N PHE A 148 -14.07 -12.44 -8.48
CA PHE A 148 -12.85 -12.71 -7.71
C PHE A 148 -12.95 -12.12 -6.30
N SER A 149 -12.36 -12.82 -5.33
CA SER A 149 -12.26 -12.34 -3.95
C SER A 149 -10.88 -11.83 -3.57
N ASN A 150 -9.90 -11.94 -4.47
CA ASN A 150 -8.54 -11.51 -4.26
C ASN A 150 -7.92 -11.04 -5.58
N VAL A 151 -7.61 -9.76 -5.67
CA VAL A 151 -6.95 -9.12 -6.82
C VAL A 151 -5.59 -8.59 -6.37
N SER A 152 -4.53 -9.00 -7.06
CA SER A 152 -3.15 -8.58 -6.78
C SER A 152 -2.64 -7.61 -7.85
N LEU A 153 -2.14 -6.47 -7.40
CA LEU A 153 -1.58 -5.43 -8.26
C LEU A 153 -0.08 -5.33 -8.03
N PRO A 154 0.74 -5.44 -9.09
CA PRO A 154 2.19 -5.27 -8.97
C PRO A 154 2.55 -3.81 -8.73
N TRP A 155 3.64 -3.57 -8.00
CA TRP A 155 4.21 -2.24 -7.88
C TRP A 155 4.79 -1.74 -9.20
N VAL A 156 4.43 -0.52 -9.58
CA VAL A 156 5.18 0.32 -10.51
C VAL A 156 6.02 1.28 -9.68
N MET A 157 7.33 1.09 -9.67
CA MET A 157 8.24 1.78 -8.76
C MET A 157 8.66 3.12 -9.36
N PHE A 158 8.41 4.22 -8.63
CA PHE A 158 8.81 5.57 -9.02
C PHE A 158 10.07 6.02 -8.28
N GLY A 159 10.95 6.70 -9.00
CA GLY A 159 12.20 7.26 -8.52
C GLY A 159 12.08 8.74 -8.07
N PRO A 160 13.22 9.34 -7.70
CA PRO A 160 13.25 10.71 -7.15
C PRO A 160 13.10 11.81 -8.20
N ASN A 161 13.06 11.51 -9.49
CA ASN A 161 12.94 12.51 -10.59
C ASN A 161 13.97 13.66 -10.52
N GLY A 162 15.15 13.39 -9.96
CA GLY A 162 16.19 14.41 -9.76
C GLY A 162 15.95 15.37 -8.57
N HIS A 163 14.80 15.27 -7.87
CA HIS A 163 14.50 16.13 -6.74
C HIS A 163 15.45 15.89 -5.56
N LYS A 164 16.15 16.95 -5.13
CA LYS A 164 17.02 16.91 -3.93
C LYS A 164 16.20 17.06 -2.65
N VAL A 165 15.21 17.96 -2.68
CA VAL A 165 14.26 18.24 -1.59
C VAL A 165 12.83 17.96 -2.07
N PRO A 166 11.85 17.75 -1.16
CA PRO A 166 10.46 17.59 -1.55
C PRO A 166 9.99 18.77 -2.41
N PRO A 167 9.45 18.52 -3.61
CA PRO A 167 8.91 19.57 -4.45
C PRO A 167 7.60 20.10 -3.88
N THR A 168 7.25 21.33 -4.26
CA THR A 168 5.94 21.94 -3.93
C THR A 168 4.80 21.35 -4.75
N LYS A 169 5.13 20.69 -5.88
CA LYS A 169 4.14 20.02 -6.72
C LYS A 169 3.57 18.78 -6.01
N ALA A 170 2.29 18.53 -6.21
CA ALA A 170 1.64 17.32 -5.75
C ALA A 170 2.34 16.06 -6.30
N ILE A 171 2.34 14.98 -5.51
CA ILE A 171 3.10 13.74 -5.78
C ILE A 171 2.88 13.21 -7.21
N PRO A 172 1.64 13.12 -7.78
CA PRO A 172 1.45 12.63 -9.14
C PRO A 172 2.12 13.47 -10.22
N TYR A 173 2.23 14.80 -10.00
CA TYR A 173 2.89 15.72 -10.93
C TYR A 173 4.40 15.82 -10.72
N ALA A 174 4.87 15.56 -9.50
CA ALA A 174 6.27 15.69 -9.14
C ALA A 174 7.11 14.50 -9.56
N TYR A 175 6.54 13.30 -9.50
CA TYR A 175 7.27 12.05 -9.70
C TYR A 175 6.68 11.26 -10.86
N THR A 176 7.28 11.42 -12.05
CA THR A 176 6.82 10.82 -13.31
C THR A 176 7.84 9.85 -13.93
N GLN A 177 8.98 9.63 -13.27
CA GLN A 177 9.98 8.65 -13.71
C GLN A 177 9.76 7.32 -12.99
N ALA A 178 9.23 6.33 -13.70
CA ALA A 178 8.99 4.99 -13.20
C ALA A 178 10.06 4.01 -13.72
N SER A 179 10.34 2.97 -12.95
CA SER A 179 11.18 1.86 -13.41
C SER A 179 10.42 1.02 -14.44
N ASN A 180 11.09 0.71 -15.55
CA ASN A 180 10.61 -0.28 -16.52
C ASN A 180 10.87 -1.72 -16.05
N ASN A 181 11.59 -1.89 -14.95
CA ASN A 181 11.92 -3.19 -14.39
C ASN A 181 10.87 -3.61 -13.36
N MET A 182 10.09 -4.63 -13.68
CA MET A 182 9.07 -5.24 -12.81
C MET A 182 9.52 -6.66 -12.39
N GLU A 183 10.72 -6.77 -11.84
CA GLU A 183 11.30 -8.04 -11.38
C GLU A 183 12.16 -7.88 -10.13
N GLY A 184 12.59 -9.01 -9.56
CA GLY A 184 13.51 -9.05 -8.42
C GLY A 184 13.06 -8.21 -7.24
N PRO A 185 13.93 -7.37 -6.66
CA PRO A 185 13.61 -6.59 -5.47
C PRO A 185 12.63 -5.43 -5.73
N LEU A 186 12.38 -5.06 -7.00
CA LEU A 186 11.41 -4.02 -7.37
C LEU A 186 9.99 -4.58 -7.49
N LEU A 187 9.83 -5.88 -7.73
CA LEU A 187 8.52 -6.50 -7.88
C LEU A 187 7.97 -6.98 -6.53
N ASN A 188 6.88 -6.39 -6.13
CA ASN A 188 6.02 -6.89 -5.08
C ASN A 188 4.57 -6.49 -5.39
N PHE A 189 3.64 -6.87 -4.56
CA PHE A 189 2.21 -6.71 -4.82
C PHE A 189 1.48 -6.16 -3.61
N LYS A 190 0.40 -5.45 -3.85
CA LYS A 190 -0.66 -5.21 -2.87
C LYS A 190 -1.95 -5.83 -3.36
N CYS A 191 -2.88 -6.04 -2.44
CA CYS A 191 -4.11 -6.76 -2.76
C CYS A 191 -5.35 -5.90 -2.48
N ILE A 192 -6.35 -6.10 -3.34
CA ILE A 192 -7.74 -5.67 -3.13
C ILE A 192 -8.53 -6.96 -2.94
N VAL A 193 -9.21 -7.10 -1.81
CA VAL A 193 -9.89 -8.35 -1.45
C VAL A 193 -11.35 -8.14 -1.08
N ASP A 194 -12.14 -9.21 -1.23
CA ASP A 194 -13.41 -9.34 -0.53
C ASP A 194 -13.13 -9.69 0.93
N PRO A 195 -13.30 -8.75 1.89
CA PRO A 195 -12.93 -8.99 3.28
C PRO A 195 -13.74 -10.12 3.93
N CYS A 196 -14.96 -10.37 3.47
CA CYS A 196 -15.82 -11.44 4.00
C CYS A 196 -15.42 -12.84 3.53
N LYS A 197 -14.40 -12.94 2.69
CA LYS A 197 -13.86 -14.22 2.23
C LYS A 197 -12.40 -14.46 2.67
N VAL A 198 -11.75 -13.49 3.30
CA VAL A 198 -10.34 -13.61 3.71
C VAL A 198 -10.19 -14.54 4.89
N LYS A 199 -9.39 -15.61 4.74
CA LYS A 199 -9.02 -16.55 5.81
C LYS A 199 -7.57 -16.42 6.28
N THR A 200 -6.68 -15.84 5.45
CA THR A 200 -5.26 -15.66 5.80
C THR A 200 -4.81 -14.27 5.35
N VAL A 201 -4.19 -13.55 6.27
CA VAL A 201 -3.71 -12.16 6.10
C VAL A 201 -2.19 -12.12 6.13
N SER A 202 -1.59 -11.46 5.16
CA SER A 202 -0.19 -11.06 5.13
C SER A 202 -0.08 -9.63 4.57
N VAL A 203 1.10 -9.01 4.62
CA VAL A 203 1.30 -7.65 4.09
C VAL A 203 1.07 -7.57 2.57
N HIS A 204 1.43 -8.63 1.85
CA HIS A 204 1.46 -8.64 0.39
C HIS A 204 0.66 -9.78 -0.23
N LYS A 205 0.03 -10.63 0.57
CA LYS A 205 -0.66 -11.85 0.12
C LYS A 205 -1.85 -12.14 1.01
N PHE A 206 -2.95 -12.50 0.38
CA PHE A 206 -4.13 -12.97 1.08
C PHE A 206 -4.52 -14.35 0.56
N GLU A 207 -5.17 -15.14 1.41
CA GLU A 207 -5.86 -16.36 1.00
C GLU A 207 -7.34 -16.20 1.33
N THR A 208 -8.21 -16.61 0.42
CA THR A 208 -9.66 -16.48 0.56
C THR A 208 -10.33 -17.85 0.57
N LEU A 209 -11.58 -17.91 1.00
CA LEU A 209 -12.34 -19.15 1.12
C LEU A 209 -12.57 -19.84 -0.24
N ASP A 210 -12.87 -19.04 -1.25
CA ASP A 210 -13.22 -19.50 -2.60
C ASP A 210 -12.02 -19.65 -3.53
N MET A 211 -11.01 -18.78 -3.44
CA MET A 211 -9.83 -18.85 -4.30
C MET A 211 -8.62 -19.53 -3.64
N GLY A 212 -8.69 -19.84 -2.33
CA GLY A 212 -7.56 -20.42 -1.60
C GLY A 212 -6.34 -19.50 -1.65
N GLY A 213 -5.21 -20.03 -2.13
CA GLY A 213 -3.97 -19.29 -2.35
C GLY A 213 -3.84 -18.66 -3.73
N ASN A 214 -4.91 -18.61 -4.52
CA ASN A 214 -4.93 -17.96 -5.84
C ASN A 214 -5.32 -16.49 -5.72
N THR A 215 -5.01 -15.75 -6.77
CA THR A 215 -5.36 -14.35 -6.93
C THR A 215 -5.55 -14.03 -8.42
N ALA A 216 -6.38 -13.06 -8.75
CA ALA A 216 -6.48 -12.50 -10.10
C ALA A 216 -5.55 -11.29 -10.25
N ASN A 217 -5.16 -10.95 -11.48
CA ASN A 217 -4.61 -9.63 -11.79
C ASN A 217 -5.72 -8.65 -12.21
N ASP A 218 -5.36 -7.45 -12.67
CA ASP A 218 -6.30 -6.40 -13.11
C ASP A 218 -7.05 -6.73 -14.42
N LEU A 219 -6.70 -7.83 -15.09
CA LEU A 219 -7.37 -8.38 -16.28
C LEU A 219 -8.19 -9.65 -15.97
N GLY A 220 -8.21 -10.11 -14.71
CA GLY A 220 -8.88 -11.34 -14.30
C GLY A 220 -8.08 -12.63 -14.58
N ILE A 221 -6.81 -12.53 -14.96
CA ILE A 221 -5.93 -13.68 -15.12
C ILE A 221 -5.58 -14.22 -13.73
N ILE A 222 -5.81 -15.52 -13.50
CA ILE A 222 -5.61 -16.18 -12.21
C ILE A 222 -4.22 -16.80 -12.13
N ALA A 223 -3.55 -16.64 -10.99
CA ALA A 223 -2.34 -17.37 -10.64
C ALA A 223 -2.30 -17.70 -9.14
N GLU A 224 -1.52 -18.71 -8.78
CA GLU A 224 -1.16 -18.93 -7.38
C GLU A 224 -0.29 -17.78 -6.85
N ASN A 225 -0.44 -17.43 -5.59
CA ASN A 225 0.35 -16.37 -4.92
C ASN A 225 1.87 -16.52 -5.12
N LYS A 226 2.40 -17.73 -5.25
CA LYS A 226 3.84 -17.98 -5.49
C LYS A 226 4.25 -17.76 -6.96
N ARG A 227 3.30 -17.74 -7.91
CA ARG A 227 3.52 -17.56 -9.34
C ARG A 227 3.18 -16.16 -9.86
N ARG A 228 2.81 -15.22 -8.99
CA ARG A 228 2.47 -13.83 -9.39
C ARG A 228 3.61 -13.09 -10.09
N THR A 229 4.85 -13.55 -9.90
CA THR A 229 6.03 -12.98 -10.55
C THR A 229 6.25 -13.45 -11.98
N SER A 230 5.38 -14.35 -12.49
CA SER A 230 5.42 -14.74 -13.89
C SER A 230 5.05 -13.56 -14.79
N PRO A 231 5.74 -13.35 -15.93
CA PRO A 231 5.39 -12.31 -16.90
C PRO A 231 3.93 -12.37 -17.36
N ASP A 232 3.36 -13.56 -17.51
CA ASP A 232 1.97 -13.76 -17.93
C ASP A 232 0.93 -13.24 -16.90
N PHE A 233 1.32 -13.11 -15.64
CA PHE A 233 0.44 -12.59 -14.59
C PHE A 233 0.62 -11.08 -14.39
N ILE A 234 1.81 -10.53 -14.65
CA ILE A 234 2.10 -9.11 -14.41
C ILE A 234 1.31 -8.26 -15.40
N SER A 235 0.40 -7.44 -14.88
CA SER A 235 -0.38 -6.50 -15.67
C SER A 235 -0.65 -5.21 -14.90
N THR A 236 -0.69 -4.11 -15.62
CA THR A 236 -1.09 -2.78 -15.17
C THR A 236 -1.99 -2.11 -16.21
N SER A 237 -2.78 -2.90 -16.94
CA SER A 237 -3.51 -2.43 -18.12
C SER A 237 -4.76 -1.63 -17.76
N ASN A 238 -5.52 -2.06 -16.75
CA ASN A 238 -6.74 -1.39 -16.28
C ASN A 238 -6.52 -0.62 -14.97
N LEU A 239 -5.72 -1.19 -14.07
CA LEU A 239 -5.46 -0.64 -12.74
C LEU A 239 -3.99 -0.77 -12.39
N GLN A 240 -3.33 0.36 -12.19
CA GLN A 240 -1.90 0.43 -11.84
C GLN A 240 -1.72 0.81 -10.38
N LEU A 241 -0.73 0.20 -9.72
CA LEU A 241 -0.33 0.55 -8.37
C LEU A 241 1.02 1.28 -8.41
N ASN A 242 0.97 2.61 -8.37
CA ASN A 242 2.17 3.44 -8.28
C ASN A 242 2.75 3.36 -6.88
N HIS A 243 4.05 3.10 -6.77
CA HIS A 243 4.77 3.15 -5.52
C HIS A 243 5.85 4.23 -5.59
N TYR A 244 5.58 5.39 -4.99
CA TYR A 244 6.50 6.53 -4.89
C TYR A 244 7.54 6.26 -3.80
N TYR A 245 8.36 5.23 -4.01
CA TYR A 245 9.18 4.57 -2.99
C TYR A 245 10.25 5.47 -2.37
N THR A 246 10.94 6.25 -3.21
CA THR A 246 12.08 7.07 -2.76
C THR A 246 11.70 8.52 -2.53
N LYS A 247 10.75 9.04 -3.32
CA LYS A 247 10.44 10.47 -3.38
C LYS A 247 11.73 11.30 -3.55
N SER A 248 11.89 12.45 -2.90
CA SER A 248 13.12 13.23 -2.99
C SER A 248 14.31 12.56 -2.28
N LYS A 249 15.54 13.03 -2.53
CA LYS A 249 16.74 12.55 -1.81
C LYS A 249 16.64 12.80 -0.30
N GLN A 250 16.02 13.90 0.10
CA GLN A 250 15.76 14.20 1.51
C GLN A 250 14.79 13.20 2.13
N ASP A 251 13.66 12.88 1.45
CA ASP A 251 12.72 11.86 1.91
C ASP A 251 13.38 10.49 2.04
N LEU A 252 14.26 10.15 1.08
CA LEU A 252 15.03 8.91 1.12
C LEU A 252 15.93 8.83 2.35
N VAL A 253 16.64 9.92 2.69
CA VAL A 253 17.46 9.98 3.91
C VAL A 253 16.59 9.81 5.16
N HIS A 254 15.44 10.48 5.22
CA HIS A 254 14.47 10.28 6.30
C HIS A 254 14.00 8.82 6.38
N LYS A 255 13.65 8.22 5.25
CA LYS A 255 13.22 6.79 5.19
C LYS A 255 14.31 5.84 5.68
N ILE A 256 15.57 6.12 5.40
CA ILE A 256 16.72 5.35 5.89
C ILE A 256 16.85 5.51 7.41
N ASN A 257 16.77 6.73 7.93
CA ASN A 257 17.04 7.07 9.33
C ASN A 257 15.88 6.73 10.27
N SER A 258 14.63 6.72 9.79
CA SER A 258 13.42 6.47 10.61
C SER A 258 13.37 5.08 11.26
N GLY A 259 14.36 4.22 10.99
CA GLY A 259 14.41 2.87 11.52
C GLY A 259 13.36 1.94 10.90
N ALA A 260 13.55 0.65 11.02
CA ALA A 260 12.52 -0.31 10.65
C ALA A 260 11.61 -0.55 11.86
N ILE A 261 10.29 -0.41 11.69
CA ILE A 261 9.28 -0.86 12.66
C ILE A 261 9.51 -2.33 13.08
N SER A 262 10.32 -3.05 12.33
CA SER A 262 10.56 -4.49 12.45
C SER A 262 11.90 -4.89 13.08
N GLY A 263 12.71 -3.97 13.62
CA GLY A 263 14.02 -4.32 14.22
C GLY A 263 15.04 -4.90 13.21
N ALA A 264 14.88 -4.65 11.91
CA ALA A 264 15.87 -5.02 10.91
C ALA A 264 17.19 -4.24 11.16
N ASN A 265 18.34 -4.86 10.83
CA ASN A 265 19.63 -4.19 10.90
C ASN A 265 19.62 -2.96 9.98
N GLN A 266 19.91 -1.78 10.55
CA GLN A 266 19.89 -0.49 9.84
C GLN A 266 20.76 -0.52 8.58
N THR A 267 21.94 -1.11 8.65
CA THR A 267 22.88 -1.23 7.53
C THR A 267 22.28 -2.05 6.37
N GLN A 268 21.71 -3.22 6.68
CA GLN A 268 21.09 -4.07 5.66
C GLN A 268 19.89 -3.39 5.01
N ARG A 269 19.09 -2.67 5.82
CA ARG A 269 17.95 -1.90 5.31
C ARG A 269 18.40 -0.78 4.36
N SER A 270 19.41 0.00 4.77
CA SER A 270 19.98 1.08 3.95
C SER A 270 20.52 0.54 2.62
N GLN A 271 21.27 -0.56 2.65
CA GLN A 271 21.78 -1.21 1.44
C GLN A 271 20.64 -1.68 0.52
N ALA A 272 19.58 -2.28 1.06
CA ALA A 272 18.42 -2.71 0.27
C ALA A 272 17.67 -1.52 -0.36
N ILE A 273 17.54 -0.40 0.36
CA ILE A 273 16.92 0.83 -0.17
C ILE A 273 17.77 1.42 -1.30
N MET A 274 19.09 1.52 -1.10
CA MET A 274 20.01 2.06 -2.12
C MET A 274 20.09 1.17 -3.36
N LEU A 275 20.02 -0.17 -3.19
CA LEU A 275 19.93 -1.09 -4.32
C LEU A 275 18.65 -0.83 -5.14
N LYS A 276 17.51 -0.71 -4.49
CA LYS A 276 16.24 -0.40 -5.18
C LYS A 276 16.31 0.93 -5.94
N LEU A 277 16.85 1.98 -5.31
CA LEU A 277 17.04 3.27 -5.97
C LEU A 277 17.85 3.13 -7.26
N ARG A 278 19.01 2.46 -7.20
CA ARG A 278 19.85 2.23 -8.39
C ARG A 278 19.08 1.50 -9.49
N LEU A 279 18.36 0.43 -9.14
CA LEU A 279 17.59 -0.35 -10.11
C LEU A 279 16.45 0.45 -10.74
N ILE A 280 15.81 1.35 -9.98
CA ILE A 280 14.78 2.26 -10.49
C ILE A 280 15.39 3.25 -11.51
N GLU A 281 16.54 3.87 -11.16
CA GLU A 281 17.18 4.88 -12.00
C GLU A 281 17.86 4.31 -13.26
N GLN A 282 18.35 3.08 -13.19
CA GLN A 282 19.06 2.43 -14.32
C GLN A 282 18.19 2.22 -15.56
N ASN A 283 16.90 1.97 -15.39
CA ASN A 283 15.98 1.70 -16.51
C ASN A 283 14.63 2.38 -16.23
N SER A 284 14.64 3.70 -16.22
CA SER A 284 13.43 4.50 -15.99
C SER A 284 12.80 4.95 -17.30
N TYR A 285 11.47 5.07 -17.27
CA TYR A 285 10.68 5.65 -18.35
C TYR A 285 9.71 6.68 -17.81
N PHE A 286 9.19 7.52 -18.69
CA PHE A 286 8.23 8.55 -18.33
C PHE A 286 6.83 7.93 -18.23
N ASN A 287 6.25 7.94 -17.03
CA ASN A 287 4.91 7.42 -16.74
C ASN A 287 4.02 8.53 -16.19
N GLU A 288 3.02 8.93 -16.95
CA GLU A 288 2.05 9.95 -16.58
C GLU A 288 0.65 9.39 -16.29
N ASP A 289 0.49 8.09 -16.06
CA ASP A 289 -0.85 7.50 -15.87
C ASP A 289 -1.64 8.17 -14.76
N ALA A 290 -1.00 8.54 -13.64
CA ALA A 290 -1.65 9.29 -12.56
C ALA A 290 -2.02 10.73 -12.98
N VAL A 291 -1.18 11.39 -13.78
CA VAL A 291 -1.48 12.72 -14.33
C VAL A 291 -2.64 12.65 -15.33
N GLN A 292 -2.66 11.64 -16.19
CA GLN A 292 -3.76 11.44 -17.14
C GLN A 292 -5.08 11.12 -16.41
N PHE A 293 -5.02 10.38 -15.30
CA PHE A 293 -6.17 10.17 -14.44
C PHE A 293 -6.71 11.51 -13.88
N LEU A 294 -5.84 12.38 -13.35
CA LEU A 294 -6.23 13.70 -12.86
C LEU A 294 -6.82 14.57 -13.97
N LYS A 295 -6.22 14.56 -15.17
CA LYS A 295 -6.75 15.30 -16.34
C LYS A 295 -8.15 14.83 -16.75
N ARG A 296 -8.46 13.53 -16.67
CA ARG A 296 -9.84 13.03 -16.90
C ARG A 296 -10.85 13.64 -15.92
N HIS A 297 -10.40 13.96 -14.70
CA HIS A 297 -11.19 14.68 -13.69
C HIS A 297 -11.11 16.21 -13.82
N LYS A 298 -10.59 16.73 -14.96
CA LYS A 298 -10.42 18.17 -15.24
C LYS A 298 -9.46 18.87 -14.27
N ILE A 299 -8.52 18.15 -13.72
CA ILE A 299 -7.45 18.64 -12.85
C ILE A 299 -6.17 18.61 -13.66
N ASN A 300 -5.62 19.78 -14.02
CA ASN A 300 -4.49 19.91 -14.94
C ASN A 300 -3.21 20.39 -14.25
N THR A 301 -3.35 20.96 -13.05
CA THR A 301 -2.24 21.53 -12.30
C THR A 301 -2.21 21.07 -10.85
N THR A 302 -1.08 21.25 -10.20
CA THR A 302 -0.94 21.02 -8.76
C THR A 302 -1.89 21.90 -7.94
N GLU A 303 -2.04 23.16 -8.32
CA GLU A 303 -2.88 24.14 -7.63
C GLU A 303 -4.36 23.73 -7.69
N GLU A 304 -4.82 23.23 -8.86
CA GLU A 304 -6.16 22.69 -9.01
C GLU A 304 -6.39 21.43 -8.15
N PHE A 305 -5.38 20.55 -8.09
CA PHE A 305 -5.43 19.35 -7.25
C PHE A 305 -5.41 19.66 -5.75
N GLN A 306 -4.69 20.71 -5.33
CA GLN A 306 -4.56 21.11 -3.93
C GLN A 306 -5.72 21.98 -3.45
N ARG A 307 -6.48 22.62 -4.34
CA ARG A 307 -7.75 23.26 -3.98
C ARG A 307 -8.73 22.22 -3.45
N ASP A 308 -9.69 22.67 -2.66
CA ASP A 308 -10.68 21.76 -2.06
C ASP A 308 -11.41 20.91 -3.09
N LEU A 309 -11.15 19.63 -3.06
CA LEU A 309 -11.84 18.59 -3.81
C LEU A 309 -12.93 17.98 -2.94
#